data_d66a3798329b2bea33a13c438c145f86
#
_entry.id   d66a3798329b2bea33a13c438c145f86
#
_cell.length_a   1.000
_cell.length_b   1.000
_cell.length_c   1.000
_cell.angle_alpha   90.00
_cell.angle_beta   90.00
_cell.angle_gamma   90.00
#
_symmetry.space_group_name_H-M   'P 1'
#
loop_
_entity.id
_entity.type
_entity.pdbx_description
1 polymer ?
#
loop_
_entity_poly.entity_id
_entity_poly.type
_entity_poly.pdbx_seq_one_letter_code
_entity_poly.pdbx_strand_id
1 'polypeptide(L)'
;MGKYIVDGGLTLRICPYHPNQVLQTSEMEIALRETQTRFYALDLKNTGHNFSLDDGFNLLKLPVKEADNDGALNFIASTYDPYDMVIRDGIYPGGRKLITFANVLQHDVFPLPRILQLAQEYGQSEMRRPVEIEFAVTLNAQKKTGVFYLLQIRPMVDIKAVLDEDLNLIKDENVLLRSNNSLGHGIMEDIHDIIYVKTEGYTASNNPTIAYEIEKMNRKFLDEGKHYILVGPGRWGSSDSWLGIPVKWPHISAARIIVEAGLTNYRVDPSQGTHFFQNLTSFGVGYFTINSYMNDGVYNQDILNAQPAVEETQFIRHVRFDNPLIVKMDGKKKQGVVMLPE
;
A
#
# COMPACT_ATOMS: atom_id res chain seq x y z
N MET A 1 -15.20 -8.03 -7.03
CA MET A 1 -13.96 -7.23 -7.12
C MET A 1 -12.82 -8.23 -7.27
N GLY A 2 -11.91 -8.04 -8.12
CA GLY A 2 -10.80 -8.94 -8.39
C GLY A 2 -10.05 -8.44 -9.61
N LYS A 3 -9.01 -9.15 -10.01
CA LYS A 3 -8.12 -8.80 -11.10
C LYS A 3 -8.85 -8.42 -12.40
N TYR A 4 -9.92 -9.14 -12.74
CA TYR A 4 -10.68 -8.90 -13.98
C TYR A 4 -11.44 -7.57 -14.02
N ILE A 5 -11.67 -6.92 -12.88
CA ILE A 5 -12.42 -5.66 -12.80
C ILE A 5 -11.45 -4.47 -12.85
N VAL A 6 -10.24 -4.65 -12.36
CA VAL A 6 -9.23 -3.59 -12.22
C VAL A 6 -8.24 -3.59 -13.39
N ASP A 7 -7.82 -4.76 -13.85
CA ASP A 7 -6.79 -4.89 -14.87
C ASP A 7 -7.33 -4.68 -16.29
N GLY A 8 -6.82 -3.66 -16.99
CA GLY A 8 -7.02 -3.46 -18.42
C GLY A 8 -8.38 -2.90 -18.85
N GLY A 9 -9.18 -2.40 -17.91
CA GLY A 9 -10.44 -1.70 -18.21
C GLY A 9 -10.21 -0.25 -18.65
N LEU A 10 -11.10 0.27 -19.50
CA LEU A 10 -11.20 1.70 -19.74
C LEU A 10 -11.78 2.36 -18.50
N THR A 11 -10.97 3.18 -17.82
CA THR A 11 -11.38 3.91 -16.63
C THR A 11 -11.59 5.39 -16.94
N LEU A 12 -12.66 5.98 -16.44
CA LEU A 12 -12.85 7.43 -16.50
C LEU A 12 -11.88 8.10 -15.52
N ARG A 13 -11.10 9.05 -16.01
CA ARG A 13 -10.14 9.82 -15.20
C ARG A 13 -10.69 11.19 -14.93
N ILE A 14 -10.75 11.57 -13.67
CA ILE A 14 -11.25 12.86 -13.22
C ILE A 14 -10.23 13.53 -12.30
N CYS A 15 -10.26 14.87 -12.26
CA CYS A 15 -9.60 15.65 -11.24
C CYS A 15 -10.67 16.18 -10.27
N PRO A 16 -10.65 15.84 -8.97
CA PRO A 16 -11.64 16.31 -8.02
C PRO A 16 -11.69 17.83 -7.88
N TYR A 17 -10.59 18.54 -8.16
CA TYR A 17 -10.54 20.01 -8.16
C TYR A 17 -11.10 20.64 -9.45
N HIS A 18 -11.20 19.85 -10.52
CA HIS A 18 -11.74 20.28 -11.82
C HIS A 18 -12.71 19.22 -12.38
N PRO A 19 -13.80 18.90 -11.67
CA PRO A 19 -14.67 17.77 -12.02
C PRO A 19 -15.38 17.92 -13.37
N ASN A 20 -15.51 19.15 -13.87
CA ASN A 20 -16.12 19.44 -15.17
C ASN A 20 -15.14 19.23 -16.35
N GLN A 21 -13.86 19.03 -16.09
CA GLN A 21 -12.81 18.84 -17.11
C GLN A 21 -12.46 17.36 -17.23
N VAL A 22 -13.33 16.60 -17.85
CA VAL A 22 -13.12 15.17 -18.11
C VAL A 22 -12.63 14.99 -19.54
N LEU A 23 -11.33 14.72 -19.72
CA LEU A 23 -10.70 14.62 -21.05
C LEU A 23 -11.36 13.58 -21.96
N GLN A 24 -11.78 12.45 -21.41
CA GLN A 24 -12.40 11.34 -22.16
C GLN A 24 -13.83 11.65 -22.64
N THR A 25 -14.45 12.73 -22.15
CA THR A 25 -15.79 13.18 -22.56
C THR A 25 -15.80 14.61 -23.08
N SER A 26 -14.62 15.22 -23.31
CA SER A 26 -14.46 16.59 -23.78
C SER A 26 -14.95 16.79 -25.21
N GLU A 27 -14.82 15.75 -26.03
CA GLU A 27 -15.27 15.71 -27.41
C GLU A 27 -16.17 14.50 -27.64
N MET A 28 -17.21 14.67 -28.45
CA MET A 28 -18.19 13.63 -28.72
C MET A 28 -17.57 12.35 -29.30
N GLU A 29 -16.64 12.46 -30.21
CA GLU A 29 -15.99 11.32 -30.86
C GLU A 29 -15.15 10.54 -29.85
N ILE A 30 -14.44 11.24 -28.95
CA ILE A 30 -13.66 10.63 -27.87
C ILE A 30 -14.59 9.93 -26.88
N ALA A 31 -15.67 10.59 -26.48
CA ALA A 31 -16.66 10.01 -25.57
C ALA A 31 -17.28 8.72 -26.13
N LEU A 32 -17.63 8.71 -27.42
CA LEU A 32 -18.18 7.53 -28.08
C LEU A 32 -17.20 6.36 -28.17
N ARG A 33 -15.91 6.63 -28.23
CA ARG A 33 -14.85 5.61 -28.31
C ARG A 33 -14.38 5.13 -26.97
N GLU A 34 -14.21 6.03 -25.99
CA GLU A 34 -13.46 5.75 -24.75
C GLU A 34 -14.34 5.53 -23.52
N THR A 35 -15.66 5.75 -23.60
CA THR A 35 -16.55 5.45 -22.49
C THR A 35 -16.77 3.95 -22.35
N GLN A 36 -17.03 3.53 -21.13
CA GLN A 36 -17.29 2.12 -20.80
C GLN A 36 -18.48 1.57 -21.59
N THR A 37 -18.27 0.45 -22.25
CA THR A 37 -19.29 -0.24 -23.08
C THR A 37 -19.79 -1.54 -22.48
N ARG A 38 -19.09 -2.08 -21.48
CA ARG A 38 -19.39 -3.36 -20.81
C ARG A 38 -19.18 -3.23 -19.31
N PHE A 39 -19.85 -4.09 -18.56
CA PHE A 39 -19.66 -4.23 -17.14
C PHE A 39 -19.63 -5.71 -16.73
N TYR A 40 -19.14 -5.99 -15.53
CA TYR A 40 -19.17 -7.34 -14.97
C TYR A 40 -20.35 -7.48 -14.00
N ALA A 41 -21.12 -8.53 -14.17
CA ALA A 41 -22.20 -8.93 -13.30
C ALA A 41 -21.89 -10.29 -12.68
N LEU A 42 -22.27 -10.51 -11.43
CA LEU A 42 -22.15 -11.77 -10.76
C LEU A 42 -23.34 -12.67 -11.17
N ASP A 43 -23.07 -13.86 -11.71
CA ASP A 43 -24.12 -14.85 -11.99
C ASP A 43 -24.50 -15.59 -10.71
N LEU A 44 -25.62 -15.20 -10.12
CA LEU A 44 -26.17 -15.84 -8.92
C LEU A 44 -26.99 -17.10 -9.22
N LYS A 45 -27.28 -17.40 -10.48
CA LYS A 45 -28.06 -18.57 -10.89
C LYS A 45 -27.20 -19.83 -11.06
N ASN A 46 -25.93 -19.63 -11.35
CA ASN A 46 -24.98 -20.74 -11.54
C ASN A 46 -24.41 -21.16 -10.18
N THR A 47 -25.28 -21.84 -9.41
CA THR A 47 -24.91 -22.42 -8.10
C THR A 47 -24.30 -23.83 -8.23
N GLY A 48 -23.83 -24.18 -9.42
CA GLY A 48 -23.19 -25.48 -9.68
C GLY A 48 -21.97 -25.71 -8.78
N HIS A 49 -21.88 -26.90 -8.22
CA HIS A 49 -20.84 -27.34 -7.27
C HIS A 49 -19.40 -27.42 -7.85
N ASN A 50 -19.14 -26.77 -8.96
CA ASN A 50 -17.81 -26.69 -9.52
C ASN A 50 -17.02 -25.58 -8.83
N PHE A 51 -16.27 -25.93 -7.80
CA PHE A 51 -15.25 -25.07 -7.25
C PHE A 51 -14.17 -24.83 -8.32
N SER A 52 -14.17 -23.66 -8.93
CA SER A 52 -13.06 -23.21 -9.77
C SER A 52 -12.13 -22.36 -8.91
N LEU A 53 -10.82 -22.54 -9.08
CA LEU A 53 -9.79 -21.66 -8.53
C LEU A 53 -9.71 -20.33 -9.30
N ASP A 54 -10.51 -20.18 -10.37
CA ASP A 54 -10.58 -18.95 -11.16
C ASP A 54 -11.60 -17.99 -10.54
N ASP A 55 -11.13 -16.85 -10.06
CA ASP A 55 -11.95 -15.76 -9.47
C ASP A 55 -13.01 -15.20 -10.45
N GLY A 56 -12.86 -15.47 -11.74
CA GLY A 56 -13.77 -15.05 -12.80
C GLY A 56 -14.91 -16.01 -13.13
N PHE A 57 -14.97 -17.18 -12.52
CA PHE A 57 -15.89 -18.25 -12.87
C PHE A 57 -17.38 -17.84 -12.93
N ASN A 58 -17.83 -17.00 -12.01
CA ASN A 58 -19.20 -16.51 -11.93
C ASN A 58 -19.40 -15.09 -12.48
N LEU A 59 -18.43 -14.56 -13.24
CA LEU A 59 -18.53 -13.22 -13.80
C LEU A 59 -19.05 -13.25 -15.25
N LEU A 60 -20.18 -12.60 -15.47
CA LEU A 60 -20.74 -12.33 -16.79
C LEU A 60 -20.28 -10.97 -17.26
N LYS A 61 -19.70 -10.90 -18.47
CA LYS A 61 -19.33 -9.63 -19.11
C LYS A 61 -20.46 -9.17 -20.02
N LEU A 62 -21.30 -8.25 -19.52
CA LEU A 62 -22.51 -7.77 -20.17
C LEU A 62 -22.30 -6.39 -20.83
N PRO A 63 -23.05 -6.05 -21.90
CA PRO A 63 -23.07 -4.71 -22.43
C PRO A 63 -23.80 -3.75 -21.47
N VAL A 64 -23.36 -2.49 -21.43
CA VAL A 64 -23.91 -1.45 -20.53
C VAL A 64 -25.44 -1.30 -20.66
N LYS A 65 -25.98 -1.51 -21.85
CA LYS A 65 -27.42 -1.43 -22.11
C LYS A 65 -28.24 -2.40 -21.24
N GLU A 66 -27.68 -3.53 -20.81
CA GLU A 66 -28.38 -4.49 -19.93
C GLU A 66 -28.62 -3.91 -18.52
N ALA A 67 -27.76 -2.99 -18.07
CA ALA A 67 -27.90 -2.30 -16.79
C ALA A 67 -29.00 -1.20 -16.80
N ASP A 68 -29.50 -0.82 -17.98
CA ASP A 68 -30.60 0.18 -18.10
C ASP A 68 -31.91 -0.34 -17.49
N ASN A 69 -32.18 -1.63 -17.67
CA ASN A 69 -33.37 -2.29 -17.14
C ASN A 69 -33.44 -2.29 -15.60
N ASP A 70 -32.30 -2.22 -14.94
CA ASP A 70 -32.19 -2.24 -13.48
C ASP A 70 -32.20 -0.82 -12.88
N GLY A 71 -32.28 0.24 -13.72
CA GLY A 71 -32.18 1.63 -13.30
C GLY A 71 -30.81 2.03 -12.74
N ALA A 72 -29.79 1.18 -12.92
CA ALA A 72 -28.44 1.42 -12.38
C ALA A 72 -27.72 2.56 -13.08
N LEU A 73 -28.15 2.95 -14.28
CA LEU A 73 -27.52 3.98 -15.10
C LEU A 73 -27.98 5.42 -14.79
N ASN A 74 -29.05 5.61 -14.00
CA ASN A 74 -29.71 6.90 -13.84
C ASN A 74 -28.82 8.07 -13.42
N PHE A 75 -27.74 7.78 -12.64
CA PHE A 75 -26.84 8.84 -12.16
C PHE A 75 -25.48 8.87 -12.85
N ILE A 76 -25.14 7.81 -13.60
CA ILE A 76 -23.78 7.65 -14.14
C ILE A 76 -23.73 7.74 -15.65
N ALA A 77 -24.87 7.67 -16.34
CA ALA A 77 -24.90 7.68 -17.80
C ALA A 77 -25.51 8.95 -18.37
N SER A 78 -25.03 9.25 -19.57
CA SER A 78 -25.62 10.20 -20.54
C SER A 78 -26.11 9.44 -21.76
N THR A 79 -26.97 10.05 -22.57
CA THR A 79 -27.52 9.47 -23.80
C THR A 79 -26.99 10.23 -25.00
N TYR A 80 -26.33 9.53 -25.91
CA TYR A 80 -25.97 10.07 -27.23
C TYR A 80 -27.16 9.99 -28.17
N ASP A 81 -27.56 11.15 -28.69
CA ASP A 81 -28.59 11.30 -29.73
C ASP A 81 -27.92 11.31 -31.10
N PRO A 82 -28.12 10.28 -31.97
CA PRO A 82 -27.48 10.23 -33.29
C PRO A 82 -28.09 11.18 -34.31
N TYR A 83 -29.32 11.69 -34.08
CA TYR A 83 -29.97 12.60 -34.99
C TYR A 83 -29.45 14.02 -34.82
N ASP A 84 -29.38 14.46 -33.57
CA ASP A 84 -28.88 15.79 -33.23
C ASP A 84 -27.36 15.82 -33.07
N MET A 85 -26.70 14.65 -33.07
CA MET A 85 -25.26 14.46 -32.79
C MET A 85 -24.81 15.15 -31.51
N VAL A 86 -25.55 14.96 -30.40
CA VAL A 86 -25.27 15.54 -29.10
C VAL A 86 -25.31 14.48 -28.03
N ILE A 87 -24.54 14.71 -26.95
CA ILE A 87 -24.62 13.94 -25.72
C ILE A 87 -25.48 14.73 -24.73
N ARG A 88 -26.56 14.11 -24.27
CA ARG A 88 -27.46 14.69 -23.27
C ARG A 88 -27.26 13.97 -21.93
N ASP A 89 -27.06 14.74 -20.88
CA ASP A 89 -26.88 14.16 -19.55
C ASP A 89 -28.18 13.55 -19.03
N GLY A 90 -28.09 12.29 -18.58
CA GLY A 90 -29.21 11.49 -18.15
C GLY A 90 -29.64 10.42 -19.14
N ILE A 91 -30.70 9.69 -18.74
CA ILE A 91 -31.26 8.58 -19.50
C ILE A 91 -32.48 9.06 -20.31
N TYR A 92 -32.36 9.01 -21.62
CA TYR A 92 -33.46 9.32 -22.55
C TYR A 92 -33.80 8.08 -23.37
N PRO A 93 -35.07 7.93 -23.81
CA PRO A 93 -35.46 6.85 -24.72
C PRO A 93 -34.64 6.88 -26.03
N GLY A 94 -34.26 5.72 -26.50
CA GLY A 94 -33.42 5.61 -27.71
C GLY A 94 -31.96 6.00 -27.43
N GLY A 95 -31.16 6.14 -28.50
CA GLY A 95 -29.78 6.55 -28.43
C GLY A 95 -28.85 5.55 -27.71
N ARG A 96 -27.55 5.84 -27.76
CA ARG A 96 -26.52 5.01 -27.10
C ARG A 96 -26.24 5.56 -25.70
N LYS A 97 -26.22 4.67 -24.69
CA LYS A 97 -25.84 5.02 -23.32
C LYS A 97 -24.32 5.09 -23.18
N LEU A 98 -23.83 6.17 -22.61
CA LEU A 98 -22.43 6.46 -22.35
C LEU A 98 -22.22 6.65 -20.86
N ILE A 99 -21.21 6.04 -20.28
CA ILE A 99 -20.87 6.21 -18.87
C ILE A 99 -19.99 7.45 -18.71
N THR A 100 -20.60 8.57 -18.37
CA THR A 100 -19.93 9.89 -18.25
C THR A 100 -19.78 10.37 -16.83
N PHE A 101 -20.60 9.86 -15.91
CA PHE A 101 -20.73 10.37 -14.54
C PHE A 101 -21.11 11.87 -14.47
N ALA A 102 -21.63 12.45 -15.54
CA ALA A 102 -21.93 13.89 -15.62
C ALA A 102 -22.87 14.36 -14.48
N ASN A 103 -23.88 13.58 -14.13
CA ASN A 103 -24.81 13.92 -13.04
C ASN A 103 -24.11 14.05 -11.68
N VAL A 104 -23.07 13.26 -11.42
CA VAL A 104 -22.28 13.30 -10.19
C VAL A 104 -21.21 14.38 -10.24
N LEU A 105 -20.56 14.55 -11.40
CA LEU A 105 -19.38 15.40 -11.53
C LEU A 105 -19.74 16.86 -11.87
N GLN A 106 -20.80 17.09 -12.66
CA GLN A 106 -21.18 18.41 -13.18
C GLN A 106 -22.46 18.95 -12.53
N HIS A 107 -23.43 18.06 -12.22
CA HIS A 107 -24.72 18.44 -11.67
C HIS A 107 -24.88 18.21 -10.18
N ASP A 108 -23.80 17.82 -9.50
CA ASP A 108 -23.69 17.69 -8.04
C ASP A 108 -24.83 16.87 -7.39
N VAL A 109 -25.32 15.84 -8.08
CA VAL A 109 -26.36 14.94 -7.54
C VAL A 109 -25.85 14.23 -6.27
N PHE A 110 -24.56 14.02 -6.20
CA PHE A 110 -23.83 13.56 -5.03
C PHE A 110 -22.47 14.29 -4.98
N PRO A 111 -22.08 14.91 -3.85
CA PRO A 111 -20.90 15.78 -3.79
C PRO A 111 -19.57 15.00 -3.76
N LEU A 112 -19.43 14.02 -4.67
CA LEU A 112 -18.26 13.14 -4.74
C LEU A 112 -16.95 13.92 -4.88
N PRO A 113 -16.81 14.91 -5.77
CA PRO A 113 -15.56 15.66 -5.90
C PRO A 113 -15.12 16.31 -4.59
N ARG A 114 -16.07 16.91 -3.86
CA ARG A 114 -15.78 17.55 -2.58
C ARG A 114 -15.39 16.55 -1.49
N ILE A 115 -16.05 15.40 -1.44
CA ILE A 115 -15.70 14.32 -0.51
C ILE A 115 -14.26 13.82 -0.78
N LEU A 116 -13.91 13.63 -2.05
CA LEU A 116 -12.57 13.19 -2.43
C LEU A 116 -11.50 14.23 -2.09
N GLN A 117 -11.76 15.53 -2.32
CA GLN A 117 -10.86 16.60 -1.90
C GLN A 117 -10.60 16.53 -0.40
N LEU A 118 -11.64 16.49 0.42
CA LEU A 118 -11.52 16.42 1.88
C LEU A 118 -10.77 15.15 2.33
N ALA A 119 -11.11 14.01 1.75
CA ALA A 119 -10.45 12.75 2.10
C ALA A 119 -8.95 12.77 1.75
N GLN A 120 -8.57 13.38 0.62
CA GLN A 120 -7.17 13.57 0.25
C GLN A 120 -6.46 14.57 1.16
N GLU A 121 -7.07 15.73 1.43
CA GLU A 121 -6.51 16.78 2.30
C GLU A 121 -6.23 16.23 3.71
N TYR A 122 -7.21 15.58 4.34
CA TYR A 122 -7.03 14.96 5.66
C TYR A 122 -6.01 13.81 5.62
N GLY A 123 -6.10 12.93 4.61
CA GLY A 123 -5.17 11.82 4.47
C GLY A 123 -3.73 12.28 4.31
N GLN A 124 -3.47 13.31 3.48
CA GLN A 124 -2.13 13.89 3.30
C GLN A 124 -1.63 14.57 4.57
N SER A 125 -2.51 15.29 5.28
CA SER A 125 -2.16 15.95 6.54
C SER A 125 -1.73 14.95 7.60
N GLU A 126 -2.50 13.87 7.79
CA GLU A 126 -2.22 12.84 8.79
C GLU A 126 -1.01 11.97 8.43
N MET A 127 -0.87 11.60 7.15
CA MET A 127 0.21 10.73 6.68
C MET A 127 1.46 11.52 6.27
N ARG A 128 1.39 12.87 6.22
CA ARG A 128 2.47 13.78 5.78
C ARG A 128 3.06 13.42 4.41
N ARG A 129 2.27 12.78 3.55
CA ARG A 129 2.62 12.32 2.19
C ARG A 129 1.40 12.31 1.30
N PRO A 130 1.54 12.39 -0.04
CA PRO A 130 0.44 12.12 -0.97
C PRO A 130 -0.17 10.75 -0.66
N VAL A 131 -1.50 10.65 -0.78
CA VAL A 131 -2.23 9.43 -0.45
C VAL A 131 -2.98 8.89 -1.65
N GLU A 132 -3.13 7.57 -1.68
CA GLU A 132 -4.02 6.82 -2.55
C GLU A 132 -5.22 6.34 -1.73
N ILE A 133 -6.43 6.49 -2.29
CA ILE A 133 -7.67 6.18 -1.60
C ILE A 133 -8.47 5.20 -2.44
N GLU A 134 -8.90 4.11 -1.83
CA GLU A 134 -9.93 3.24 -2.41
C GLU A 134 -11.27 3.54 -1.76
N PHE A 135 -12.30 3.68 -2.57
CA PHE A 135 -13.63 3.99 -2.09
C PHE A 135 -14.73 3.32 -2.91
N ALA A 136 -15.91 3.26 -2.34
CA ALA A 136 -17.13 2.89 -3.03
C ALA A 136 -18.24 3.91 -2.69
N VAL A 137 -19.18 4.06 -3.62
CA VAL A 137 -20.34 4.92 -3.41
C VAL A 137 -21.60 4.17 -3.77
N THR A 138 -22.59 4.21 -2.88
CA THR A 138 -23.95 3.77 -3.17
C THR A 138 -24.85 4.97 -3.36
N LEU A 139 -25.48 5.10 -4.51
CA LEU A 139 -26.41 6.19 -4.82
C LEU A 139 -27.85 5.69 -4.71
N ASN A 140 -28.72 6.50 -4.09
CA ASN A 140 -30.14 6.24 -4.01
C ASN A 140 -30.92 7.22 -4.89
N ALA A 141 -31.44 6.71 -6.02
CA ALA A 141 -32.14 7.51 -7.02
C ALA A 141 -33.39 8.20 -6.48
N GLN A 142 -34.13 7.52 -5.61
CA GLN A 142 -35.42 8.04 -5.11
C GLN A 142 -35.21 9.17 -4.09
N LYS A 143 -34.16 9.06 -3.27
CA LYS A 143 -33.89 10.04 -2.19
C LYS A 143 -32.90 11.11 -2.60
N LYS A 144 -32.30 11.04 -3.78
CA LYS A 144 -31.17 11.89 -4.21
C LYS A 144 -30.05 11.98 -3.16
N THR A 145 -29.75 10.86 -2.54
CA THR A 145 -28.72 10.73 -1.50
C THR A 145 -27.76 9.60 -1.84
N GLY A 146 -26.62 9.56 -1.18
CA GLY A 146 -25.67 8.49 -1.32
C GLY A 146 -24.88 8.25 -0.05
N VAL A 147 -24.18 7.14 0.01
CA VAL A 147 -23.24 6.80 1.07
C VAL A 147 -21.88 6.59 0.45
N PHE A 148 -20.91 7.32 0.95
CA PHE A 148 -19.50 7.16 0.60
C PHE A 148 -18.84 6.22 1.60
N TYR A 149 -18.20 5.19 1.09
CA TYR A 149 -17.44 4.20 1.88
C TYR A 149 -15.96 4.38 1.58
N LEU A 150 -15.21 4.85 2.56
CA LEU A 150 -13.75 4.81 2.50
C LEU A 150 -13.32 3.36 2.78
N LEU A 151 -12.80 2.67 1.78
CA LEU A 151 -12.41 1.27 1.89
C LEU A 151 -10.95 1.12 2.33
N GLN A 152 -10.07 1.94 1.74
CA GLN A 152 -8.65 1.97 2.08
C GLN A 152 -8.09 3.37 1.84
N ILE A 153 -7.13 3.75 2.68
CA ILE A 153 -6.27 4.92 2.46
C ILE A 153 -4.83 4.50 2.76
N ARG A 154 -3.90 4.84 1.87
CA ARG A 154 -2.48 4.53 2.01
C ARG A 154 -1.62 5.63 1.42
N PRO A 155 -0.41 5.88 1.94
CA PRO A 155 0.51 6.82 1.32
C PRO A 155 0.95 6.30 -0.06
N MET A 156 1.10 7.22 -1.01
CA MET A 156 1.71 6.89 -2.30
C MET A 156 3.18 6.58 -2.10
N VAL A 157 3.62 5.47 -2.67
CA VAL A 157 5.04 5.11 -2.73
C VAL A 157 5.62 5.63 -4.04
N ASP A 158 6.63 6.49 -3.95
CA ASP A 158 7.38 6.94 -5.12
C ASP A 158 8.28 5.79 -5.61
N ILE A 159 7.79 5.02 -6.58
CA ILE A 159 8.55 3.93 -7.22
C ILE A 159 9.45 4.55 -8.33
N LYS A 160 10.32 5.48 -7.97
CA LYS A 160 11.14 6.18 -8.98
C LYS A 160 12.54 5.59 -9.18
N ALA A 161 12.96 4.62 -8.40
CA ALA A 161 14.26 4.01 -8.60
C ALA A 161 14.13 2.68 -9.35
N VAL A 162 14.42 2.68 -10.64
CA VAL A 162 14.70 1.43 -11.36
C VAL A 162 16.08 0.96 -10.89
N LEU A 163 16.12 -0.12 -10.12
CA LEU A 163 17.36 -0.79 -9.76
C LEU A 163 17.76 -1.70 -10.93
N ASP A 164 18.71 -1.25 -11.75
CA ASP A 164 19.32 -2.06 -12.81
C ASP A 164 20.49 -2.94 -12.27
N GLU A 165 20.75 -2.86 -10.97
CA GLU A 165 21.88 -3.49 -10.29
C GLU A 165 21.46 -4.82 -9.67
N ASP A 166 22.32 -5.84 -9.78
CA ASP A 166 22.15 -7.08 -9.01
C ASP A 166 22.74 -6.91 -7.61
N LEU A 167 21.86 -6.79 -6.61
CA LEU A 167 22.26 -6.55 -5.22
C LEU A 167 23.08 -7.69 -4.62
N ASN A 168 23.08 -8.89 -5.22
CA ASN A 168 23.93 -10.00 -4.78
C ASN A 168 25.41 -9.83 -5.16
N LEU A 169 25.72 -8.94 -6.12
CA LEU A 169 27.11 -8.69 -6.52
C LEU A 169 27.83 -7.71 -5.57
N ILE A 170 27.13 -7.08 -4.66
CA ILE A 170 27.72 -6.19 -3.66
C ILE A 170 28.49 -7.05 -2.65
N LYS A 171 29.75 -6.73 -2.44
CA LYS A 171 30.63 -7.48 -1.52
C LYS A 171 30.17 -7.33 -0.07
N ASP A 172 30.22 -8.43 0.69
CA ASP A 172 29.73 -8.48 2.08
C ASP A 172 30.51 -7.57 3.05
N GLU A 173 31.75 -7.21 2.73
CA GLU A 173 32.57 -6.29 3.54
C GLU A 173 31.95 -4.90 3.69
N ASN A 174 31.13 -4.45 2.71
CA ASN A 174 30.44 -3.17 2.71
C ASN A 174 28.97 -3.30 3.14
N VAL A 175 28.54 -4.50 3.49
CA VAL A 175 27.14 -4.79 3.79
C VAL A 175 26.94 -4.96 5.30
N LEU A 176 26.04 -4.15 5.85
CA LEU A 176 25.59 -4.30 7.23
C LEU A 176 24.46 -5.35 7.35
N LEU A 177 23.50 -5.26 6.43
CA LEU A 177 22.36 -6.17 6.37
C LEU A 177 22.12 -6.58 4.91
N ARG A 178 21.89 -7.85 4.65
CA ARG A 178 21.44 -8.39 3.36
C ARG A 178 20.30 -9.37 3.58
N SER A 179 19.24 -9.22 2.80
CA SER A 179 18.11 -10.14 2.80
C SER A 179 17.85 -10.66 1.39
N ASN A 180 17.67 -11.97 1.27
CA ASN A 180 17.17 -12.65 0.07
C ASN A 180 15.64 -12.77 0.07
N ASN A 181 15.01 -12.20 1.08
CA ASN A 181 13.57 -12.25 1.26
C ASN A 181 13.06 -10.91 1.80
N SER A 182 13.13 -9.89 0.93
CA SER A 182 12.73 -8.52 1.24
C SER A 182 11.42 -8.15 0.57
N LEU A 183 10.69 -7.25 1.23
CA LEU A 183 9.55 -6.52 0.68
C LEU A 183 9.91 -5.02 0.65
N GLY A 184 9.44 -4.33 -0.37
CA GLY A 184 9.76 -2.93 -0.62
C GLY A 184 10.52 -2.78 -1.92
N HIS A 185 10.60 -1.56 -2.45
CA HIS A 185 11.31 -1.25 -3.67
C HIS A 185 11.83 0.19 -3.62
N GLY A 186 13.08 0.40 -4.04
CA GLY A 186 13.68 1.73 -4.11
C GLY A 186 15.01 1.85 -3.39
N ILE A 187 15.50 3.08 -3.32
CA ILE A 187 16.75 3.47 -2.66
C ILE A 187 16.43 4.50 -1.58
N MET A 188 17.08 4.37 -0.41
CA MET A 188 17.03 5.35 0.69
C MET A 188 18.46 5.67 1.09
N GLU A 189 18.77 6.98 1.22
CA GLU A 189 20.10 7.50 1.52
C GLU A 189 20.04 8.58 2.61
N ASP A 190 19.01 8.55 3.44
CA ASP A 190 18.74 9.56 4.46
C ASP A 190 18.64 8.99 5.89
N ILE A 191 18.98 7.70 6.06
CA ILE A 191 18.87 7.01 7.35
C ILE A 191 20.26 6.89 7.99
N HIS A 192 20.41 7.44 9.18
CA HIS A 192 21.64 7.38 9.97
C HIS A 192 21.54 6.42 11.15
N ASP A 193 20.32 6.12 11.58
CA ASP A 193 20.04 5.55 12.89
C ASP A 193 19.57 4.11 12.79
N ILE A 194 20.10 3.27 13.67
CA ILE A 194 19.64 1.87 13.82
C ILE A 194 19.29 1.64 15.29
N ILE A 195 18.08 1.09 15.49
CA ILE A 195 17.65 0.55 16.77
C ILE A 195 17.62 -0.96 16.66
N TYR A 196 18.33 -1.65 17.52
CA TYR A 196 18.35 -3.10 17.52
C TYR A 196 18.19 -3.71 18.89
N VAL A 197 17.58 -4.91 18.91
CA VAL A 197 17.45 -5.71 20.12
C VAL A 197 18.78 -6.41 20.40
N LYS A 198 19.27 -6.27 21.62
CA LYS A 198 20.47 -6.98 22.06
C LYS A 198 20.21 -8.48 22.10
N THR A 199 21.09 -9.25 21.47
CA THR A 199 20.92 -10.71 21.35
C THR A 199 21.50 -11.48 22.54
N GLU A 200 22.43 -10.84 23.27
CA GLU A 200 23.01 -11.42 24.49
C GLU A 200 21.96 -11.47 25.61
N GLY A 201 21.70 -12.67 26.11
CA GLY A 201 20.69 -12.89 27.13
C GLY A 201 19.23 -12.71 26.66
N TYR A 202 18.98 -12.62 25.36
CA TYR A 202 17.63 -12.51 24.83
C TYR A 202 16.79 -13.75 25.16
N THR A 203 15.58 -13.50 25.66
CA THR A 203 14.53 -14.50 25.86
C THR A 203 13.18 -13.95 25.42
N ALA A 204 12.31 -14.79 24.88
CA ALA A 204 10.99 -14.39 24.40
C ALA A 204 10.08 -13.80 25.51
N SER A 205 10.34 -14.13 26.76
CA SER A 205 9.61 -13.56 27.92
C SER A 205 9.80 -12.06 28.06
N ASN A 206 10.87 -11.50 27.48
CA ASN A 206 11.19 -10.08 27.53
C ASN A 206 10.50 -9.27 26.41
N ASN A 207 9.88 -9.94 25.42
CA ASN A 207 9.29 -9.28 24.26
C ASN A 207 8.28 -8.16 24.58
N PRO A 208 7.41 -8.26 25.61
CA PRO A 208 6.53 -7.16 25.97
C PRO A 208 7.29 -5.93 26.50
N THR A 209 8.37 -6.13 27.25
CA THR A 209 9.22 -5.03 27.75
C THR A 209 10.00 -4.38 26.62
N ILE A 210 10.53 -5.20 25.69
CA ILE A 210 11.20 -4.73 24.46
C ILE A 210 10.25 -3.85 23.63
N ALA A 211 9.00 -4.27 23.44
CA ALA A 211 8.02 -3.49 22.73
C ALA A 211 7.78 -2.11 23.35
N TYR A 212 7.73 -2.03 24.67
CA TYR A 212 7.58 -0.77 25.39
C TYR A 212 8.82 0.15 25.26
N GLU A 213 10.03 -0.42 25.36
CA GLU A 213 11.27 0.34 25.19
C GLU A 213 11.37 0.93 23.76
N ILE A 214 11.00 0.13 22.76
CA ILE A 214 10.99 0.57 21.35
C ILE A 214 9.96 1.68 21.13
N GLU A 215 8.76 1.57 21.69
CA GLU A 215 7.75 2.63 21.63
C GLU A 215 8.29 3.97 22.16
N LYS A 216 9.01 3.95 23.28
CA LYS A 216 9.61 5.15 23.86
C LYS A 216 10.65 5.79 22.93
N MET A 217 11.51 4.97 22.31
CA MET A 217 12.48 5.48 21.32
C MET A 217 11.78 6.00 20.08
N ASN A 218 10.80 5.28 19.55
CA ASN A 218 10.07 5.69 18.38
C ASN A 218 9.42 7.08 18.53
N ARG A 219 8.89 7.40 19.70
CA ARG A 219 8.32 8.73 19.99
C ARG A 219 9.35 9.84 19.80
N LYS A 220 10.59 9.65 20.28
CA LYS A 220 11.68 10.63 20.11
C LYS A 220 11.96 10.88 18.62
N PHE A 221 12.00 9.81 17.82
CA PHE A 221 12.21 9.91 16.38
C PHE A 221 11.06 10.64 15.67
N LEU A 222 9.82 10.41 16.09
CA LEU A 222 8.66 11.13 15.57
C LEU A 222 8.71 12.62 15.91
N ASP A 223 9.07 12.96 17.16
CA ASP A 223 9.18 14.34 17.62
C ASP A 223 10.29 15.11 16.87
N GLU A 224 11.38 14.41 16.52
CA GLU A 224 12.50 14.97 15.76
C GLU A 224 12.29 14.91 14.24
N GLY A 225 11.25 14.26 13.75
CA GLY A 225 11.01 14.04 12.32
C GLY A 225 12.07 13.17 11.64
N LYS A 226 12.75 12.30 12.41
CA LYS A 226 13.80 11.38 11.94
C LYS A 226 13.29 9.97 11.73
N HIS A 227 14.09 9.19 11.03
CA HIS A 227 13.81 7.79 10.70
C HIS A 227 14.95 6.88 11.12
N TYR A 228 14.64 5.59 11.30
CA TYR A 228 15.60 4.58 11.70
C TYR A 228 15.34 3.22 11.05
N ILE A 229 16.34 2.34 11.10
CA ILE A 229 16.22 0.91 10.80
C ILE A 229 15.96 0.17 12.12
N LEU A 230 14.93 -0.68 12.15
CA LEU A 230 14.59 -1.50 13.31
C LEU A 230 15.01 -2.94 13.07
N VAL A 231 15.86 -3.48 13.95
CA VAL A 231 16.32 -4.88 13.86
C VAL A 231 15.99 -5.63 15.14
N GLY A 232 15.40 -6.80 15.02
CA GLY A 232 15.14 -7.64 16.20
C GLY A 232 14.85 -9.09 15.88
N PRO A 233 14.90 -9.95 16.91
CA PRO A 233 14.65 -11.38 16.77
C PRO A 233 13.17 -11.70 16.65
N GLY A 234 12.84 -12.68 15.82
CA GLY A 234 11.49 -13.15 15.65
C GLY A 234 10.58 -12.18 14.90
N ARG A 235 9.29 -12.34 15.11
CA ARG A 235 8.27 -11.56 14.38
C ARG A 235 8.01 -10.21 15.03
N TRP A 236 7.86 -9.18 14.22
CA TRP A 236 7.33 -7.90 14.69
C TRP A 236 5.80 -7.90 14.58
N GLY A 237 5.13 -7.34 15.60
CA GLY A 237 3.67 -7.25 15.62
C GLY A 237 2.94 -8.57 15.91
N SER A 238 3.65 -9.56 16.47
CA SER A 238 3.04 -10.82 16.87
C SER A 238 2.10 -10.62 18.05
N SER A 239 0.89 -11.20 17.98
CA SER A 239 -0.02 -11.28 19.13
C SER A 239 0.46 -12.30 20.19
N ASP A 240 1.29 -13.26 19.78
CA ASP A 240 1.94 -14.22 20.65
C ASP A 240 3.37 -13.74 20.95
N SER A 241 3.62 -13.37 22.22
CA SER A 241 4.91 -12.88 22.66
C SER A 241 6.03 -13.93 22.60
N TRP A 242 5.70 -15.21 22.52
CA TRP A 242 6.69 -16.27 22.32
C TRP A 242 7.19 -16.37 20.86
N LEU A 243 6.41 -15.88 19.90
CA LEU A 243 6.74 -15.87 18.47
C LEU A 243 7.38 -14.56 18.01
N GLY A 244 7.28 -13.49 18.80
CA GLY A 244 7.85 -12.23 18.43
C GLY A 244 7.50 -11.06 19.36
N ILE A 245 7.90 -9.87 18.95
CA ILE A 245 7.76 -8.65 19.73
C ILE A 245 6.40 -8.01 19.43
N PRO A 246 5.51 -7.84 20.45
CA PRO A 246 4.11 -7.44 20.25
C PRO A 246 3.95 -5.92 20.06
N VAL A 247 4.63 -5.35 19.09
CA VAL A 247 4.46 -3.94 18.68
C VAL A 247 3.21 -3.75 17.83
N LYS A 248 2.64 -2.54 17.90
CA LYS A 248 1.65 -2.06 16.94
C LYS A 248 2.29 -1.03 16.03
N TRP A 249 1.69 -0.75 14.88
CA TRP A 249 2.23 0.25 13.95
C TRP A 249 2.62 1.59 14.61
N PRO A 250 1.79 2.22 15.45
CA PRO A 250 2.18 3.47 16.11
C PRO A 250 3.44 3.38 16.97
N HIS A 251 3.80 2.18 17.44
CA HIS A 251 4.98 1.96 18.29
C HIS A 251 6.30 1.98 17.49
N ILE A 252 6.23 1.83 16.15
CA ILE A 252 7.40 1.71 15.26
C ILE A 252 7.25 2.55 13.97
N SER A 253 6.34 3.50 13.94
CA SER A 253 5.94 4.24 12.73
C SER A 253 7.04 5.16 12.15
N ALA A 254 8.09 5.48 12.91
CA ALA A 254 9.25 6.18 12.41
C ALA A 254 10.28 5.25 11.74
N ALA A 255 10.14 3.92 11.87
CA ALA A 255 11.01 2.97 11.16
C ALA A 255 10.77 3.03 9.65
N ARG A 256 11.85 2.99 8.87
CA ARG A 256 11.83 2.89 7.41
C ARG A 256 12.17 1.51 6.90
N ILE A 257 12.97 0.78 7.66
CA ILE A 257 13.27 -0.63 7.40
C ILE A 257 12.99 -1.40 8.69
N ILE A 258 12.28 -2.50 8.56
CA ILE A 258 12.01 -3.43 9.66
C ILE A 258 12.65 -4.77 9.31
N VAL A 259 13.47 -5.28 10.22
CA VAL A 259 14.26 -6.50 10.00
C VAL A 259 13.88 -7.54 11.05
N GLU A 260 13.44 -8.70 10.58
CA GLU A 260 13.31 -9.92 11.38
C GLU A 260 14.59 -10.73 11.25
N ALA A 261 15.42 -10.75 12.29
CA ALA A 261 16.68 -11.48 12.33
C ALA A 261 16.53 -12.75 13.17
N GLY A 262 16.67 -13.92 12.54
CA GLY A 262 16.66 -15.19 13.26
C GLY A 262 17.92 -15.36 14.09
N LEU A 263 17.78 -15.95 15.29
CA LEU A 263 18.88 -16.32 16.18
C LEU A 263 19.03 -17.85 16.21
N THR A 264 20.23 -18.33 16.48
CA THR A 264 20.53 -19.78 16.55
C THR A 264 19.65 -20.48 17.60
N ASN A 265 19.40 -19.80 18.72
CA ASN A 265 18.61 -20.28 19.86
C ASN A 265 17.17 -19.82 19.87
N TYR A 266 16.75 -18.97 18.91
CA TYR A 266 15.40 -18.48 18.78
C TYR A 266 14.99 -18.45 17.29
N ARG A 267 14.44 -19.56 16.85
CA ARG A 267 14.04 -19.78 15.45
C ARG A 267 12.54 -19.56 15.33
N VAL A 268 12.15 -18.58 14.58
CA VAL A 268 10.75 -18.28 14.31
C VAL A 268 10.59 -18.10 12.80
N ASP A 269 9.56 -18.71 12.23
CA ASP A 269 9.23 -18.50 10.83
C ASP A 269 8.87 -17.03 10.60
N PRO A 270 9.36 -16.43 9.49
CA PRO A 270 9.05 -15.05 9.15
C PRO A 270 7.55 -14.77 9.10
N SER A 271 7.15 -13.56 9.48
CA SER A 271 5.74 -13.16 9.49
C SER A 271 5.17 -12.80 8.11
N GLN A 272 5.79 -13.27 7.04
CA GLN A 272 5.36 -13.01 5.66
C GLN A 272 3.89 -13.35 5.45
N GLY A 273 3.13 -12.35 4.94
CA GLY A 273 1.73 -12.51 4.59
C GLY A 273 0.73 -12.13 5.68
N THR A 274 1.15 -11.64 6.84
CA THR A 274 0.21 -11.06 7.81
C THR A 274 -0.26 -9.67 7.38
N HIS A 275 -1.49 -9.29 7.74
CA HIS A 275 -2.05 -7.96 7.44
C HIS A 275 -1.16 -6.80 7.95
N PHE A 276 -0.38 -7.03 8.99
CA PHE A 276 0.58 -6.05 9.51
C PHE A 276 1.62 -5.68 8.44
N PHE A 277 2.18 -6.67 7.74
CA PHE A 277 3.24 -6.45 6.75
C PHE A 277 2.74 -6.05 5.37
N GLN A 278 1.54 -6.48 4.97
CA GLN A 278 0.96 -6.05 3.69
C GLN A 278 0.79 -4.54 3.60
N ASN A 279 0.57 -3.88 4.75
CA ASN A 279 0.44 -2.43 4.81
C ASN A 279 1.79 -1.69 4.88
N LEU A 280 2.87 -2.31 5.35
CA LEU A 280 4.17 -1.65 5.53
C LEU A 280 4.76 -1.12 4.21
N THR A 281 4.71 -1.92 3.15
CA THR A 281 5.20 -1.51 1.83
C THR A 281 4.41 -0.34 1.27
N SER A 282 3.11 -0.24 1.60
CA SER A 282 2.26 0.90 1.25
C SER A 282 2.65 2.19 1.99
N PHE A 283 3.28 2.06 3.16
CA PHE A 283 3.86 3.18 3.91
C PHE A 283 5.28 3.52 3.47
N GLY A 284 5.80 2.87 2.42
CA GLY A 284 7.19 3.04 1.98
C GLY A 284 8.20 2.48 2.97
N VAL A 285 7.80 1.52 3.81
CA VAL A 285 8.66 0.83 4.75
C VAL A 285 9.13 -0.48 4.12
N GLY A 286 10.45 -0.66 4.08
CA GLY A 286 11.05 -1.92 3.66
C GLY A 286 10.99 -2.95 4.79
N TYR A 287 10.87 -4.21 4.40
CA TYR A 287 10.86 -5.31 5.33
C TYR A 287 11.86 -6.39 4.89
N PHE A 288 12.72 -6.80 5.80
CA PHE A 288 13.77 -7.79 5.56
C PHE A 288 13.60 -8.97 6.51
N THR A 289 13.79 -10.18 5.97
CA THR A 289 14.00 -11.38 6.77
C THR A 289 15.42 -11.85 6.59
N ILE A 290 16.14 -12.10 7.68
CA ILE A 290 17.53 -12.54 7.69
C ILE A 290 17.67 -13.73 8.64
N ASN A 291 18.18 -14.86 8.13
CA ASN A 291 18.44 -16.07 8.89
C ASN A 291 19.93 -16.47 8.74
N SER A 292 20.83 -15.66 9.30
CA SER A 292 22.29 -15.84 9.14
C SER A 292 22.77 -17.23 9.54
N TYR A 293 22.13 -17.85 10.53
CA TYR A 293 22.44 -19.22 10.95
C TYR A 293 22.11 -20.31 9.92
N MET A 294 21.33 -19.96 8.88
CA MET A 294 21.01 -20.83 7.73
C MET A 294 21.74 -20.40 6.45
N ASN A 295 22.69 -19.49 6.52
CA ASN A 295 23.32 -18.82 5.39
C ASN A 295 22.31 -18.09 4.46
N ASP A 296 21.17 -17.66 5.03
CA ASP A 296 20.16 -16.88 4.32
C ASP A 296 20.23 -15.43 4.75
N GLY A 297 21.02 -14.66 4.00
CA GLY A 297 21.28 -13.26 4.26
C GLY A 297 22.48 -12.98 5.17
N VAL A 298 22.77 -11.70 5.38
CA VAL A 298 23.88 -11.18 6.18
C VAL A 298 23.36 -10.26 7.26
N TYR A 299 23.82 -10.45 8.49
CA TYR A 299 23.64 -9.54 9.61
C TYR A 299 24.96 -9.35 10.35
N ASN A 300 25.65 -8.25 10.06
CA ASN A 300 26.94 -7.90 10.67
C ASN A 300 26.74 -7.19 11.99
N GLN A 301 26.29 -7.92 13.01
CA GLN A 301 25.99 -7.37 14.34
C GLN A 301 27.24 -6.81 15.03
N ASP A 302 28.44 -7.35 14.76
CA ASP A 302 29.70 -6.87 15.33
C ASP A 302 29.99 -5.41 14.95
N ILE A 303 29.64 -5.02 13.73
CA ILE A 303 29.77 -3.63 13.28
C ILE A 303 28.85 -2.71 14.12
N LEU A 304 27.62 -3.14 14.41
CA LEU A 304 26.70 -2.38 15.27
C LEU A 304 27.20 -2.30 16.72
N ASN A 305 27.71 -3.40 17.24
CA ASN A 305 28.24 -3.47 18.60
C ASN A 305 29.49 -2.58 18.79
N ALA A 306 30.28 -2.41 17.72
CA ALA A 306 31.46 -1.54 17.72
C ALA A 306 31.12 -0.06 17.67
N GLN A 307 29.91 0.34 17.21
CA GLN A 307 29.49 1.74 17.21
C GLN A 307 29.19 2.23 18.62
N PRO A 308 29.51 3.48 18.95
CA PRO A 308 29.10 4.07 20.23
C PRO A 308 27.57 4.13 20.32
N ALA A 309 27.01 3.75 21.47
CA ALA A 309 25.58 3.86 21.69
C ALA A 309 25.18 5.33 21.86
N VAL A 310 24.19 5.79 21.13
CA VAL A 310 23.50 7.07 21.37
C VAL A 310 22.59 6.93 22.60
N GLU A 311 21.87 5.82 22.67
CA GLU A 311 21.05 5.46 23.80
C GLU A 311 21.05 3.92 23.94
N GLU A 312 21.10 3.46 25.16
CA GLU A 312 21.05 2.03 25.46
C GLU A 312 20.15 1.78 26.67
N THR A 313 19.33 0.75 26.57
CA THR A 313 18.46 0.26 27.64
C THR A 313 18.86 -1.16 28.05
N GLN A 314 18.04 -1.80 28.85
CA GLN A 314 18.28 -3.19 29.23
C GLN A 314 18.30 -4.12 28.00
N PHE A 315 17.38 -3.92 27.03
CA PHE A 315 17.16 -4.86 25.94
C PHE A 315 17.46 -4.30 24.56
N ILE A 316 17.47 -2.99 24.37
CA ILE A 316 17.68 -2.38 23.06
C ILE A 316 18.85 -1.41 23.07
N ARG A 317 19.43 -1.24 21.90
CA ARG A 317 20.53 -0.30 21.67
C ARG A 317 20.26 0.52 20.40
N HIS A 318 20.47 1.81 20.52
CA HIS A 318 20.41 2.77 19.43
C HIS A 318 21.83 3.20 19.10
N VAL A 319 22.21 3.07 17.84
CA VAL A 319 23.48 3.54 17.27
C VAL A 319 23.20 4.48 16.12
N ARG A 320 24.14 5.42 15.90
CA ARG A 320 24.06 6.39 14.82
C ARG A 320 25.37 6.43 14.05
N PHE A 321 25.25 6.45 12.71
CA PHE A 321 26.37 6.64 11.79
C PHE A 321 26.48 8.13 11.42
N ASP A 322 27.70 8.63 11.28
CA ASP A 322 27.96 10.03 10.90
C ASP A 322 27.43 10.33 9.50
N ASN A 323 27.68 9.41 8.54
CA ASN A 323 27.13 9.48 7.20
C ASN A 323 25.89 8.58 7.08
N PRO A 324 24.92 8.89 6.18
CA PRO A 324 23.73 8.07 6.01
C PRO A 324 24.08 6.69 5.45
N LEU A 325 23.33 5.70 5.91
CA LEU A 325 23.35 4.35 5.36
C LEU A 325 22.68 4.35 3.99
N ILE A 326 23.16 3.50 3.09
CA ILE A 326 22.57 3.31 1.77
C ILE A 326 21.71 2.04 1.80
N VAL A 327 20.40 2.21 1.65
CA VAL A 327 19.45 1.09 1.57
C VAL A 327 18.98 0.92 0.13
N LYS A 328 19.14 -0.28 -0.42
CA LYS A 328 18.62 -0.64 -1.75
C LYS A 328 17.69 -1.85 -1.64
N MET A 329 16.54 -1.78 -2.29
CA MET A 329 15.53 -2.85 -2.28
C MET A 329 14.99 -3.12 -3.68
N ASP A 330 15.02 -4.39 -4.09
CA ASP A 330 14.35 -4.88 -5.31
C ASP A 330 13.24 -5.86 -4.93
N GLY A 331 12.02 -5.37 -4.82
CA GLY A 331 10.86 -6.18 -4.45
C GLY A 331 10.48 -7.23 -5.50
N LYS A 332 10.92 -7.09 -6.76
CA LYS A 332 10.69 -8.09 -7.81
C LYS A 332 11.61 -9.29 -7.61
N LYS A 333 12.89 -9.04 -7.29
CA LYS A 333 13.88 -10.07 -7.01
C LYS A 333 13.86 -10.52 -5.54
N LYS A 334 13.07 -9.86 -4.68
CA LYS A 334 13.03 -10.06 -3.23
C LYS A 334 14.37 -9.82 -2.54
N GLN A 335 15.19 -8.98 -3.09
CA GLN A 335 16.53 -8.67 -2.59
C GLN A 335 16.52 -7.33 -1.86
N GLY A 336 17.24 -7.25 -0.75
CA GLY A 336 17.42 -6.00 -0.01
C GLY A 336 18.79 -5.94 0.64
N VAL A 337 19.39 -4.76 0.65
CA VAL A 337 20.69 -4.53 1.26
C VAL A 337 20.74 -3.18 1.98
N VAL A 338 21.38 -3.18 3.14
CA VAL A 338 21.80 -1.97 3.85
C VAL A 338 23.32 -1.94 3.83
N MET A 339 23.90 -0.93 3.22
CA MET A 339 25.32 -0.75 3.10
C MET A 339 25.82 0.29 4.08
N LEU A 340 27.04 0.12 4.50
CA LEU A 340 27.79 1.10 5.28
C LEU A 340 27.98 2.37 4.46
N PRO A 341 28.04 3.54 5.11
CA PRO A 341 28.36 4.80 4.44
C PRO A 341 29.78 4.74 3.86
N GLU A 342 29.97 5.37 2.69
CA GLU A 342 31.29 5.53 2.05
C GLU A 342 32.21 6.45 2.86
#